data_429f718bb5681d63320980e8601d5086
#
_entry.id   429f718bb5681d63320980e8601d5086
#
_cell.length_a   1.000
_cell.length_b   1.000
_cell.length_c   1.000
_cell.angle_alpha   90.00
_cell.angle_beta   90.00
_cell.angle_gamma   90.00
#
_symmetry.space_group_name_H-M   'P 1'
#
loop_
_entity.id
_entity.type
_entity.pdbx_description
1 polymer ?
#
loop_
_entity_poly.entity_id
_entity_poly.type
_entity_poly.pdbx_seq_one_letter_code
_entity_poly.pdbx_strand_id
1 'polypeptide(L)'
;MKNTVILAGFVGSTPEVRSTQNGASITSLSVATTRSFRDGEGKRQTETEWHRVTCFNGIGKSVAEHVGKGALVMVTGRIHYTRWTDQSGQTRYGCEIIAEQVDFLAKGKASAEPEAVSETEQAPASTGKRRRAA
;
A
#
# COMPACT_ATOMS: atom_id res chain seq x y z
N MET A 1 6.05 10.95 23.37
CA MET A 1 6.61 10.52 22.10
C MET A 1 5.51 10.08 21.18
N LYS A 2 5.71 10.16 19.88
CA LYS A 2 4.64 9.87 18.93
C LYS A 2 5.17 9.21 17.67
N ASN A 3 4.46 8.20 17.21
CA ASN A 3 4.80 7.51 15.97
C ASN A 3 3.47 7.22 15.28
N THR A 4 3.10 8.07 14.36
CA THR A 4 1.79 7.96 13.71
C THR A 4 1.97 8.16 12.21
N VAL A 5 1.31 7.30 11.46
CA VAL A 5 1.31 7.38 10.01
C VAL A 5 -0.13 7.33 9.55
N ILE A 6 -0.49 8.16 8.60
CA ILE A 6 -1.81 8.13 8.00
C ILE A 6 -1.61 8.01 6.50
N LEU A 7 -2.21 6.98 5.91
CA LEU A 7 -2.11 6.74 4.48
C LEU A 7 -3.51 6.61 3.91
N ALA A 8 -3.77 7.27 2.81
CA ALA A 8 -5.03 7.06 2.09
C ALA A 8 -4.65 6.65 0.68
N GLY A 9 -5.10 5.49 0.26
CA GLY A 9 -4.71 5.01 -1.06
C GLY A 9 -5.48 3.76 -1.46
N PHE A 10 -5.08 3.22 -2.61
CA PHE A 10 -5.78 2.07 -3.17
C PHE A 10 -5.08 0.77 -2.81
N VAL A 11 -5.90 -0.23 -2.52
CA VAL A 11 -5.39 -1.55 -2.17
C VAL A 11 -5.01 -2.26 -3.47
N GLY A 12 -3.77 -2.73 -3.50
CA GLY A 12 -3.22 -3.30 -4.73
C GLY A 12 -3.45 -4.78 -4.93
N SER A 13 -3.85 -5.48 -3.88
CA SER A 13 -4.10 -6.91 -4.00
C SER A 13 -5.08 -7.32 -2.93
N THR A 14 -5.66 -8.50 -3.10
CA THR A 14 -6.58 -9.02 -2.10
C THR A 14 -5.81 -9.22 -0.79
N PRO A 15 -6.36 -8.79 0.33
CA PRO A 15 -5.68 -8.96 1.61
C PRO A 15 -5.41 -10.43 1.91
N GLU A 16 -4.24 -10.68 2.47
CA GLU A 16 -3.82 -12.02 2.80
C GLU A 16 -3.95 -12.26 4.28
N VAL A 17 -4.64 -13.31 4.67
CA VAL A 17 -4.87 -13.62 6.08
C VAL A 17 -4.01 -14.80 6.51
N ARG A 18 -3.31 -14.67 7.61
CA ARG A 18 -2.53 -15.75 8.19
C ARG A 18 -2.83 -15.86 9.66
N SER A 19 -2.65 -17.05 10.21
CA SER A 19 -2.80 -17.27 11.63
C SER A 19 -1.45 -17.54 12.26
N THR A 20 -1.24 -17.03 13.44
CA THR A 20 0.00 -17.32 14.16
C THR A 20 -0.22 -18.54 15.03
N GLN A 21 0.87 -19.05 15.59
CA GLN A 21 0.78 -20.21 16.44
C GLN A 21 -0.03 -19.94 17.69
N ASN A 22 -0.09 -18.70 18.11
CA ASN A 22 -0.85 -18.37 19.31
C ASN A 22 -2.31 -18.10 19.01
N GLY A 23 -2.73 -18.34 17.80
CA GLY A 23 -4.13 -18.13 17.46
C GLY A 23 -4.47 -16.72 17.02
N ALA A 24 -3.50 -15.85 16.94
CA ALA A 24 -3.77 -14.49 16.48
C ALA A 24 -3.91 -14.49 14.96
N SER A 25 -4.68 -13.57 14.48
CA SER A 25 -4.91 -13.43 13.05
C SER A 25 -4.12 -12.21 12.55
N ILE A 26 -3.42 -12.37 11.44
CA ILE A 26 -2.65 -11.29 10.83
C ILE A 26 -3.11 -11.14 9.39
N THR A 27 -3.52 -9.94 9.02
CA THR A 27 -3.94 -9.65 7.66
C THR A 27 -2.97 -8.64 7.07
N SER A 28 -2.45 -8.96 5.90
CA SER A 28 -1.50 -8.10 5.21
C SER A 28 -2.13 -7.52 3.97
N LEU A 29 -1.86 -6.27 3.70
CA LEU A 29 -2.33 -5.68 2.45
C LEU A 29 -1.32 -4.67 1.96
N SER A 30 -1.38 -4.39 0.66
CA SER A 30 -0.55 -3.37 0.04
C SER A 30 -1.40 -2.18 -0.28
N VAL A 31 -0.94 -1.01 0.08
CA VAL A 31 -1.68 0.23 -0.19
C VAL A 31 -0.79 1.14 -1.01
N ALA A 32 -1.31 1.61 -2.12
CA ALA A 32 -0.57 2.49 -3.01
C ALA A 32 -0.98 3.93 -2.77
N THR A 33 0.00 4.78 -2.56
CA THR A 33 -0.26 6.21 -2.50
C THR A 33 0.48 6.87 -3.65
N THR A 34 -0.20 7.75 -4.34
CA THR A 34 0.35 8.41 -5.52
C THR A 34 0.38 9.90 -5.28
N ARG A 35 1.47 10.52 -5.61
CA ARG A 35 1.54 11.96 -5.52
C ARG A 35 2.03 12.52 -6.84
N SER A 36 1.62 13.74 -7.11
CA SER A 36 2.05 14.43 -8.31
C SER A 36 2.91 15.61 -7.90
N PHE A 37 3.92 15.89 -8.68
CA PHE A 37 4.79 17.03 -8.39
C PHE A 37 5.35 17.54 -9.72
N ARG A 38 5.96 18.70 -9.69
CA ARG A 38 6.63 19.25 -10.87
C ARG A 38 8.12 19.09 -10.66
N ASP A 39 8.80 18.64 -11.71
CA ASP A 39 10.24 18.45 -11.60
C ASP A 39 10.94 19.78 -11.87
N GLY A 40 12.25 19.75 -11.92
CA GLY A 40 13.06 20.95 -12.12
C GLY A 40 12.83 21.65 -13.45
N GLU A 41 12.23 20.96 -14.39
CA GLU A 41 11.93 21.55 -15.68
C GLU A 41 10.48 21.97 -15.78
N GLY A 42 9.72 21.89 -14.70
CA GLY A 42 8.34 22.30 -14.70
C GLY A 42 7.37 21.26 -15.20
N LYS A 43 7.83 20.04 -15.47
CA LYS A 43 6.95 19.00 -15.96
C LYS A 43 6.29 18.29 -14.82
N ARG A 44 5.04 17.89 -15.04
CA ARG A 44 4.31 17.15 -14.02
C ARG A 44 4.78 15.71 -13.98
N GLN A 45 5.10 15.26 -12.81
CA GLN A 45 5.55 13.89 -12.60
C GLN A 45 4.65 13.22 -11.56
N THR A 46 4.57 11.91 -11.65
CA THR A 46 3.75 11.13 -10.73
C THR A 46 4.61 10.05 -10.10
N GLU A 47 4.47 9.86 -8.82
CA GLU A 47 5.24 8.86 -8.11
C GLU A 47 4.32 8.04 -7.24
N THR A 48 4.43 6.73 -7.29
CA THR A 48 3.59 5.83 -6.50
C THR A 48 4.46 5.07 -5.52
N GLU A 49 4.06 5.09 -4.27
CA GLU A 49 4.73 4.32 -3.23
C GLU A 49 3.82 3.20 -2.80
N TRP A 50 4.39 2.03 -2.61
CA TRP A 50 3.64 0.87 -2.15
C TRP A 50 3.98 0.61 -0.71
N HIS A 51 2.96 0.61 0.14
CA HIS A 51 3.16 0.45 1.58
C HIS A 51 2.66 -0.90 2.01
N ARG A 52 3.43 -1.57 2.83
CA ARG A 52 3.00 -2.83 3.40
C ARG A 52 2.30 -2.51 4.71
N VAL A 53 1.05 -2.94 4.82
CA VAL A 53 0.24 -2.67 6.00
C VAL A 53 -0.12 -4.01 6.65
N THR A 54 0.06 -4.09 7.94
CA THR A 54 -0.23 -5.31 8.70
C THR A 54 -1.32 -4.98 9.71
N CYS A 55 -2.36 -5.78 9.70
CA CYS A 55 -3.51 -5.60 10.59
C CYS A 55 -3.64 -6.83 11.47
N PHE A 56 -3.83 -6.60 12.77
CA PHE A 56 -3.94 -7.71 13.70
C PHE A 56 -5.38 -7.92 14.15
N ASN A 57 -5.75 -9.19 14.34
CA ASN A 57 -7.02 -9.58 14.94
C ASN A 57 -8.26 -8.89 14.35
N GLY A 58 -9.02 -8.17 15.16
CA GLY A 58 -10.29 -7.61 14.72
C GLY A 58 -10.20 -6.67 13.54
N ILE A 59 -9.16 -5.83 13.52
CA ILE A 59 -8.97 -4.93 12.40
C ILE A 59 -8.71 -5.75 11.15
N GLY A 60 -7.89 -6.79 11.27
CA GLY A 60 -7.58 -7.65 10.15
C GLY A 60 -8.79 -8.39 9.62
N LYS A 61 -9.67 -8.84 10.53
CA LYS A 61 -10.84 -9.55 10.11
C LYS A 61 -11.76 -8.63 9.34
N SER A 62 -11.93 -7.42 9.81
CA SER A 62 -12.76 -6.44 9.15
C SER A 62 -12.24 -6.14 7.75
N VAL A 63 -10.92 -5.99 7.65
CA VAL A 63 -10.29 -5.71 6.36
C VAL A 63 -10.51 -6.91 5.42
N ALA A 64 -10.30 -8.12 5.92
CA ALA A 64 -10.44 -9.31 5.09
C ALA A 64 -11.86 -9.46 4.57
N GLU A 65 -12.84 -9.05 5.37
CA GLU A 65 -14.22 -9.17 4.96
C GLU A 65 -14.69 -8.10 4.01
N HIS A 66 -14.18 -6.91 4.16
CA HIS A 66 -14.75 -5.76 3.44
C HIS A 66 -13.85 -5.13 2.40
N VAL A 67 -12.59 -5.45 2.39
CA VAL A 67 -11.64 -4.77 1.51
C VAL A 67 -11.17 -5.72 0.43
N GLY A 68 -11.31 -5.32 -0.80
CA GLY A 68 -10.80 -6.11 -1.92
C GLY A 68 -9.82 -5.28 -2.71
N LYS A 69 -9.26 -5.88 -3.74
CA LYS A 69 -8.35 -5.20 -4.63
C LYS A 69 -9.05 -4.00 -5.24
N GLY A 70 -8.39 -2.89 -5.28
CA GLY A 70 -8.94 -1.67 -5.86
C GLY A 70 -9.70 -0.79 -4.89
N ALA A 71 -9.92 -1.25 -3.66
CA ALA A 71 -10.64 -0.43 -2.69
C ALA A 71 -9.81 0.77 -2.27
N LEU A 72 -10.48 1.84 -1.92
CA LEU A 72 -9.82 3.02 -1.38
C LEU A 72 -9.98 2.98 0.13
N VAL A 73 -8.86 3.03 0.85
CA VAL A 73 -8.88 2.96 2.30
C VAL A 73 -8.02 4.05 2.90
N MET A 74 -8.30 4.40 4.14
CA MET A 74 -7.42 5.25 4.90
C MET A 74 -6.96 4.47 6.11
N VAL A 75 -5.64 4.33 6.24
CA VAL A 75 -5.04 3.57 7.31
C VAL A 75 -4.35 4.51 8.26
N THR A 76 -4.64 4.37 9.54
CA THR A 76 -3.94 5.11 10.57
C THR A 76 -3.19 4.07 11.40
N GLY A 77 -1.92 4.29 11.60
CA GLY A 77 -1.12 3.34 12.34
C GLY A 77 0.24 3.89 12.69
N ARG A 78 1.20 3.01 12.83
CA ARG A 78 2.55 3.39 13.20
C ARG A 78 3.55 2.68 12.32
N ILE A 79 4.71 3.29 12.15
CA ILE A 79 5.79 2.67 11.40
C ILE A 79 6.47 1.67 12.31
N HIS A 80 6.72 0.49 11.78
CA HIS A 80 7.42 -0.56 12.49
C HIS A 80 8.55 -1.06 11.60
N TYR A 81 9.76 -1.08 12.10
CA TYR A 81 10.91 -1.56 11.34
C TYR A 81 11.18 -3.00 11.70
N THR A 82 11.48 -3.79 10.69
CA THR A 82 11.75 -5.20 10.89
C THR A 82 13.20 -5.49 10.50
N ARG A 83 13.72 -6.57 11.05
CA ARG A 83 15.06 -6.99 10.75
C ARG A 83 15.08 -8.50 10.74
N TRP A 84 15.69 -9.07 9.73
CA TRP A 84 15.79 -10.53 9.66
C TRP A 84 17.08 -10.91 8.96
N THR A 85 17.47 -12.18 9.09
CA THR A 85 18.65 -12.68 8.43
C THR A 85 18.21 -13.55 7.28
N ASP A 86 18.74 -13.28 6.09
CA ASP A 86 18.33 -14.05 4.92
C ASP A 86 19.16 -15.33 4.82
N GLN A 87 18.92 -16.08 3.76
CA GLN A 87 19.56 -17.37 3.62
C GLN A 87 21.06 -17.27 3.44
N SER A 88 21.54 -16.15 2.95
CA SER A 88 22.97 -15.99 2.76
C SER A 88 23.66 -15.47 4.02
N GLY A 89 22.93 -15.30 5.10
CA GLY A 89 23.50 -14.84 6.35
C GLY A 89 23.55 -13.33 6.51
N GLN A 90 23.03 -12.61 5.55
CA GLN A 90 23.06 -11.15 5.64
C GLN A 90 21.85 -10.63 6.37
N THR A 91 22.06 -9.59 7.15
CA THR A 91 20.98 -8.94 7.87
C THR A 91 20.21 -8.03 6.91
N ARG A 92 18.90 -8.20 6.88
CA ARG A 92 18.03 -7.40 6.04
C ARG A 92 17.10 -6.57 6.90
N TYR A 93 16.72 -5.42 6.37
CA TYR A 93 15.85 -4.50 7.10
C TYR A 93 14.61 -4.21 6.26
N GLY A 94 13.51 -4.03 6.92
CA GLY A 94 12.28 -3.71 6.25
C GLY A 94 11.46 -2.74 7.07
N CYS A 95 10.32 -2.36 6.53
CA CYS A 95 9.46 -1.39 7.16
C CYS A 95 8.03 -1.78 6.85
N GLU A 96 7.16 -1.71 7.83
CA GLU A 96 5.75 -1.96 7.61
C GLU A 96 4.96 -0.99 8.46
N ILE A 97 3.71 -0.79 8.11
CA ILE A 97 2.81 0.03 8.89
C ILE A 97 1.90 -0.92 9.65
N ILE A 98 1.85 -0.78 10.96
CA ILE A 98 0.94 -1.59 11.75
C ILE A 98 -0.32 -0.76 11.94
N ALA A 99 -1.42 -1.25 11.41
CA ALA A 99 -2.65 -0.50 11.40
C ALA A 99 -3.31 -0.48 12.76
N GLU A 100 -3.76 0.68 13.16
CA GLU A 100 -4.55 0.84 14.36
C GLU A 100 -5.99 1.12 14.01
N GLN A 101 -6.22 1.60 12.80
CA GLN A 101 -7.55 1.89 12.32
C GLN A 101 -7.54 1.88 10.80
N VAL A 102 -8.55 1.30 10.21
CA VAL A 102 -8.71 1.31 8.75
C VAL A 102 -10.12 1.78 8.44
N ASP A 103 -10.20 2.85 7.66
CA ASP A 103 -11.49 3.38 7.25
C ASP A 103 -11.71 3.01 5.78
N PHE A 104 -12.90 2.50 5.48
CA PHE A 104 -13.20 2.06 4.12
C PHE A 104 -13.86 3.22 3.39
N LEU A 105 -13.15 3.81 2.46
CA LEU A 105 -13.62 5.02 1.80
C LEU A 105 -14.41 4.72 0.53
N ALA A 106 -14.03 3.68 -0.21
CA ALA A 106 -14.76 3.29 -1.41
C ALA A 106 -14.45 1.87 -1.75
N LYS A 107 -15.42 1.14 -2.27
CA LYS A 107 -15.20 -0.21 -2.70
C LYS A 107 -14.48 -0.21 -4.02
N GLY A 108 -13.62 -1.16 -4.19
CA GLY A 108 -12.97 -1.32 -5.45
C GLY A 108 -13.93 -1.88 -6.46
N LYS A 109 -13.75 -1.50 -7.70
CA LYS A 109 -14.52 -2.10 -8.73
C LYS A 109 -13.73 -3.24 -9.23
N ALA A 110 -14.17 -4.39 -8.85
CA ALA A 110 -13.41 -5.56 -9.06
C ALA A 110 -12.80 -5.67 -10.38
N SER A 111 -13.44 -5.26 -11.35
CA SER A 111 -12.86 -5.55 -12.60
C SER A 111 -11.99 -4.49 -13.13
N ALA A 112 -12.37 -3.36 -13.07
CA ALA A 112 -11.67 -2.40 -13.80
C ALA A 112 -10.57 -1.79 -13.11
N GLU A 113 -10.72 -1.46 -11.99
CA GLU A 113 -9.81 -0.72 -11.43
C GLU A 113 -8.53 -1.22 -11.19
N PRO A 114 -8.34 -2.36 -11.05
CA PRO A 114 -7.05 -2.84 -10.71
C PRO A 114 -6.05 -2.34 -11.61
N GLU A 115 -6.28 -2.41 -12.85
CA GLU A 115 -5.27 -2.04 -13.61
C GLU A 115 -5.16 -0.64 -13.71
N ALA A 116 -6.17 0.05 -13.55
CA ALA A 116 -6.02 1.46 -13.65
C ALA A 116 -5.02 1.91 -12.65
N VAL A 117 -5.05 1.32 -11.52
CA VAL A 117 -4.14 1.72 -10.55
C VAL A 117 -2.77 1.40 -10.94
N SER A 118 -2.56 0.24 -11.40
CA SER A 118 -1.23 -0.14 -11.57
C SER A 118 -0.64 0.56 -12.66
N GLU A 119 -1.26 0.74 -13.72
CA GLU A 119 -0.56 1.29 -14.67
C GLU A 119 -0.33 2.63 -14.55
N THR A 120 -1.12 3.31 -13.85
CA THR A 120 -0.81 4.59 -13.74
C THR A 120 0.50 4.79 -13.37
N GLU A 121 0.92 4.00 -12.64
CA GLU A 121 2.11 4.28 -12.16
C GLU A 121 3.11 4.12 -13.04
N GLN A 122 3.06 3.56 -13.85
CA GLN A 122 4.15 3.47 -14.58
C GLN A 122 4.21 4.27 -15.53
N ALA A 123 3.63 4.32 -15.71
CA ALA A 123 3.68 4.99 -16.68
C ALA A 123 4.06 6.09 -16.82
N PRO A 124 4.23 6.19 -16.62
CA PRO A 124 4.50 7.15 -16.76
C PRO A 124 5.05 7.59 -17.30
N ALA A 125 5.08 7.06 -17.41
CA ALA A 125 5.43 7.53 -17.84
C ALA A 125 5.64 7.96 -18.49
N SER A 126 5.61 7.64 -18.66
CA SER A 126 5.69 8.00 -19.25
C SER A 126 5.70 8.77 -19.76
N THR A 127 5.79 8.68 -20.02
CA THR A 127 5.75 9.38 -20.50
C THR A 127 5.89 10.05 -21.09
N GLY A 128 5.97 9.74 -21.32
CA GLY A 128 6.10 10.18 -21.83
C GLY A 128 6.15 10.73 -22.59
N LYS A 129 6.08 10.46 -22.70
CA LYS A 129 6.07 10.84 -23.37
C LYS A 129 5.98 11.60 -23.85
N ARG A 130 5.93 11.37 -23.85
CA ARG A 130 5.77 11.98 -24.22
C ARG A 130 6.02 12.80 -24.75
N ARG A 131 6.15 12.70 -24.95
CA ARG A 131 6.39 13.37 -25.39
C ARG A 131 6.58 13.96 -26.12
N ARG A 132 6.58 13.86 -26.49
CA ARG A 132 6.73 14.35 -27.19
C ARG A 132 6.55 14.82 -27.83
N ALA A 133 6.30 14.79 -28.02
CA ALA A 133 6.00 15.16 -28.57
C ALA A 133 6.00 15.80 -29.00
N ALA A 134 6.21 15.80 -29.21
CA ALA A 134 6.23 16.37 -29.61
C ALA A 134 6.16 16.80 -29.90
#